data_96deb7afbc2d30a0ef343b9f1c31c633
#
_entry.id   96deb7afbc2d30a0ef343b9f1c31c633
#
_cell.length_a   1.000
_cell.length_b   1.000
_cell.length_c   1.000
_cell.angle_alpha   90.00
_cell.angle_beta   90.00
_cell.angle_gamma   90.00
#
_symmetry.space_group_name_H-M   'P 1'
#
loop_
_entity.id
_entity.type
_entity.pdbx_description
1 polymer ?
#
loop_
_entity_poly.entity_id
_entity_poly.type
_entity_poly.pdbx_seq_one_letter_code
_entity_poly.pdbx_strand_id
1 'polypeptide(L)'
;MERSLTRITVAAATRQRPRMLADLLQSLQGLDVPQGAELSFVFVENDVILSISGLVDDFHKRTGWPARAVHEPRQGISYARNAIIDAATEDGADWLAFIDDDEHVRHDWLRLLWAGAKDANAQLAGGPVVPVAPAMGCSENETEVLAYYERAAKVSNMRKEVAMTSGRRFDIGAGNWIADLSAINVGNLRFDPDFGLSGGEDTDFSRRAYKAGLTLAWVPQAIVTEEVARARLSTAYIVERARAQTITKFQIMMAESPKTAKINALAQILSKGASGLLRIASWPIFGRYSYHRGYRSLGIAQGLLAGLRGESQARYTQVTGD
;
A
#
# COMPACT_ATOMS: atom_id res chain seq x y z
N MET A 1 -16.67 -27.18 -24.26
CA MET A 1 -15.40 -26.65 -23.75
C MET A 1 -15.63 -26.31 -22.30
N GLU A 2 -15.08 -27.09 -21.38
CA GLU A 2 -15.01 -26.71 -19.98
C GLU A 2 -14.22 -25.39 -19.92
N ARG A 3 -14.82 -24.34 -19.33
CA ARG A 3 -14.09 -23.11 -19.04
C ARG A 3 -13.03 -23.49 -18.00
N SER A 4 -11.76 -23.39 -18.36
CA SER A 4 -10.68 -23.49 -17.37
C SER A 4 -10.92 -22.47 -16.26
N LEU A 5 -10.71 -22.89 -15.00
CA LEU A 5 -10.80 -21.97 -13.87
C LEU A 5 -9.76 -20.85 -14.02
N THR A 6 -10.12 -19.65 -13.61
CA THR A 6 -9.17 -18.52 -13.54
C THR A 6 -8.27 -18.72 -12.33
N ARG A 7 -6.95 -18.67 -12.51
CA ARG A 7 -5.97 -18.82 -11.44
C ARG A 7 -5.68 -17.47 -10.79
N ILE A 8 -5.99 -17.35 -9.50
CA ILE A 8 -5.70 -16.15 -8.73
C ILE A 8 -4.66 -16.49 -7.67
N THR A 9 -3.50 -15.85 -7.74
CA THR A 9 -2.50 -15.91 -6.68
C THR A 9 -2.71 -14.75 -5.71
N VAL A 10 -2.85 -15.06 -4.42
CA VAL A 10 -2.82 -14.07 -3.33
C VAL A 10 -1.41 -14.05 -2.75
N ALA A 11 -0.83 -12.89 -2.58
CA ALA A 11 0.56 -12.79 -2.17
C ALA A 11 0.85 -11.65 -1.20
N ALA A 12 1.80 -11.89 -0.30
CA ALA A 12 2.33 -10.89 0.61
C ALA A 12 3.86 -10.96 0.69
N ALA A 13 4.48 -9.78 0.87
CA ALA A 13 5.89 -9.69 1.24
C ALA A 13 6.00 -9.47 2.74
N THR A 14 6.95 -10.14 3.39
CA THR A 14 7.24 -9.96 4.81
C THR A 14 8.74 -9.83 5.06
N ARG A 15 9.09 -9.27 6.21
CA ARG A 15 10.49 -9.16 6.65
C ARG A 15 10.55 -9.08 8.16
N GLN A 16 11.09 -10.14 8.82
CA GLN A 16 11.27 -10.20 10.28
C GLN A 16 9.98 -9.92 11.07
N ARG A 17 8.80 -10.36 10.54
CA ARG A 17 7.47 -10.13 11.13
C ARG A 17 6.64 -11.42 11.13
N PRO A 18 7.14 -12.49 11.77
CA PRO A 18 6.45 -13.79 11.72
C PRO A 18 5.06 -13.77 12.37
N ARG A 19 4.83 -12.93 13.39
CA ARG A 19 3.52 -12.81 14.04
C ARG A 19 2.51 -12.11 13.14
N MET A 20 2.89 -10.99 12.53
CA MET A 20 2.03 -10.28 11.58
C MET A 20 1.64 -11.18 10.41
N LEU A 21 2.63 -11.90 9.83
CA LEU A 21 2.34 -12.88 8.80
C LEU A 21 1.40 -13.98 9.29
N ALA A 22 1.57 -14.49 10.51
CA ALA A 22 0.68 -15.52 11.08
C ALA A 22 -0.76 -15.01 11.21
N ASP A 23 -0.95 -13.76 11.64
CA ASP A 23 -2.26 -13.11 11.76
C ASP A 23 -2.90 -12.89 10.37
N LEU A 24 -2.13 -12.43 9.39
CA LEU A 24 -2.59 -12.37 8.00
C LEU A 24 -3.02 -13.76 7.50
N LEU A 25 -2.17 -14.79 7.64
CA LEU A 25 -2.48 -16.16 7.22
C LEU A 25 -3.78 -16.66 7.88
N GLN A 26 -4.01 -16.33 9.15
CA GLN A 26 -5.25 -16.68 9.83
C GLN A 26 -6.47 -16.01 9.18
N SER A 27 -6.38 -14.75 8.81
CA SER A 27 -7.47 -14.03 8.13
C SER A 27 -7.75 -14.59 6.73
N LEU A 28 -6.72 -15.06 6.03
CA LEU A 28 -6.83 -15.63 4.69
C LEU A 28 -7.48 -17.03 4.68
N GLN A 29 -7.45 -17.79 5.78
CA GLN A 29 -8.05 -19.14 5.85
C GLN A 29 -9.56 -19.15 5.58
N GLY A 30 -10.24 -18.04 5.85
CA GLY A 30 -11.69 -17.92 5.68
C GLY A 30 -12.14 -17.28 4.38
N LEU A 31 -11.29 -17.17 3.37
CA LEU A 31 -11.65 -16.51 2.11
C LEU A 31 -12.75 -17.25 1.35
N ASP A 32 -13.74 -16.50 0.89
CA ASP A 32 -14.69 -16.97 -0.14
C ASP A 32 -13.96 -17.09 -1.47
N VAL A 33 -13.85 -18.32 -2.00
CA VAL A 33 -13.28 -18.53 -3.34
C VAL A 33 -14.22 -17.94 -4.38
N PRO A 34 -13.76 -17.00 -5.22
CA PRO A 34 -14.61 -16.44 -6.26
C PRO A 34 -15.10 -17.51 -7.23
N GLN A 35 -16.36 -17.42 -7.67
CA GLN A 35 -16.92 -18.39 -8.58
C GLN A 35 -16.15 -18.43 -9.91
N GLY A 36 -15.71 -19.64 -10.30
CA GLY A 36 -14.93 -19.84 -11.52
C GLY A 36 -13.44 -19.54 -11.36
N ALA A 37 -12.95 -19.41 -10.11
CA ALA A 37 -11.53 -19.24 -9.81
C ALA A 37 -10.97 -20.40 -8.98
N GLU A 38 -9.67 -20.60 -9.07
CA GLU A 38 -8.86 -21.39 -8.16
C GLU A 38 -7.80 -20.51 -7.52
N LEU A 39 -7.48 -20.77 -6.25
CA LEU A 39 -6.55 -19.96 -5.47
C LEU A 39 -5.22 -20.63 -5.27
N SER A 40 -4.16 -19.83 -5.31
CA SER A 40 -2.83 -20.19 -4.82
C SER A 40 -2.25 -19.02 -4.02
N PHE A 41 -1.18 -19.30 -3.24
CA PHE A 41 -0.61 -18.30 -2.34
C PHE A 41 0.92 -18.26 -2.46
N VAL A 42 1.48 -17.06 -2.48
CA VAL A 42 2.93 -16.83 -2.52
C VAL A 42 3.29 -15.84 -1.42
N PHE A 43 4.17 -16.26 -0.51
CA PHE A 43 4.68 -15.40 0.56
C PHE A 43 6.19 -15.22 0.38
N VAL A 44 6.62 -13.96 0.18
CA VAL A 44 8.04 -13.66 -0.05
C VAL A 44 8.67 -13.12 1.23
N GLU A 45 9.71 -13.78 1.72
CA GLU A 45 10.54 -13.25 2.80
C GLU A 45 11.70 -12.45 2.23
N ASN A 46 11.71 -11.14 2.53
CA ASN A 46 12.72 -10.20 2.08
C ASN A 46 13.81 -10.01 3.15
N ASP A 47 14.50 -11.08 3.48
CA ASP A 47 15.57 -11.08 4.47
C ASP A 47 16.73 -12.01 4.04
N VAL A 48 17.80 -12.03 4.84
CA VAL A 48 18.99 -12.85 4.60
C VAL A 48 18.67 -14.35 4.70
N ILE A 49 17.70 -14.73 5.53
CA ILE A 49 17.30 -16.12 5.79
C ILE A 49 15.81 -16.29 5.49
N LEU A 50 15.45 -17.42 4.87
CA LEU A 50 14.06 -17.83 4.73
C LEU A 50 13.60 -18.54 6.01
N SER A 51 12.78 -17.88 6.81
CA SER A 51 12.32 -18.40 8.12
C SER A 51 10.82 -18.75 8.15
N ILE A 52 10.03 -18.27 7.18
CA ILE A 52 8.57 -18.40 7.18
C ILE A 52 8.04 -19.72 6.61
N SER A 53 8.90 -20.61 6.12
CA SER A 53 8.48 -21.86 5.44
C SER A 53 7.51 -22.68 6.28
N GLY A 54 7.78 -22.84 7.59
CA GLY A 54 6.90 -23.59 8.50
C GLY A 54 5.50 -22.99 8.64
N LEU A 55 5.38 -21.64 8.68
CA LEU A 55 4.09 -20.95 8.73
C LEU A 55 3.28 -21.16 7.45
N VAL A 56 3.96 -21.12 6.30
CA VAL A 56 3.33 -21.31 4.98
C VAL A 56 2.91 -22.76 4.76
N ASP A 57 3.74 -23.74 5.18
CA ASP A 57 3.40 -25.16 5.14
C ASP A 57 2.17 -25.49 6.02
N ASP A 58 2.09 -24.89 7.20
CA ASP A 58 0.94 -25.05 8.10
C ASP A 58 -0.33 -24.41 7.52
N PHE A 59 -0.21 -23.27 6.87
CA PHE A 59 -1.32 -22.64 6.15
C PHE A 59 -1.82 -23.55 5.02
N HIS A 60 -0.92 -24.08 4.20
CA HIS A 60 -1.25 -25.05 3.14
C HIS A 60 -2.00 -26.28 3.71
N LYS A 61 -1.49 -26.90 4.77
CA LYS A 61 -2.13 -28.06 5.41
C LYS A 61 -3.53 -27.78 5.93
N ARG A 62 -3.75 -26.59 6.49
CA ARG A 62 -5.07 -26.20 7.06
C ARG A 62 -6.10 -25.88 6.00
N THR A 63 -5.68 -25.24 4.90
CA THR A 63 -6.60 -24.76 3.85
C THR A 63 -6.75 -25.72 2.69
N GLY A 64 -5.74 -26.56 2.43
CA GLY A 64 -5.64 -27.37 1.22
C GLY A 64 -5.27 -26.57 -0.04
N TRP A 65 -5.14 -25.24 0.05
CA TRP A 65 -4.73 -24.42 -1.08
C TRP A 65 -3.22 -24.50 -1.33
N PRO A 66 -2.77 -24.53 -2.61
CA PRO A 66 -1.36 -24.40 -2.92
C PRO A 66 -0.78 -23.14 -2.32
N ALA A 67 0.29 -23.28 -1.53
CA ALA A 67 0.98 -22.14 -0.92
C ALA A 67 2.48 -22.41 -0.89
N ARG A 68 3.30 -21.40 -1.20
CA ARG A 68 4.75 -21.51 -1.12
C ARG A 68 5.41 -20.27 -0.52
N ALA A 69 6.50 -20.48 0.19
CA ALA A 69 7.42 -19.45 0.64
C ALA A 69 8.51 -19.24 -0.41
N VAL A 70 8.84 -17.98 -0.69
CA VAL A 70 9.90 -17.58 -1.63
C VAL A 70 10.89 -16.71 -0.91
N HIS A 71 12.18 -16.91 -1.18
CA HIS A 71 13.27 -16.16 -0.58
C HIS A 71 13.76 -15.06 -1.53
N GLU A 72 13.73 -13.80 -1.07
CA GLU A 72 14.36 -12.66 -1.76
C GLU A 72 15.40 -12.01 -0.84
N PRO A 73 16.70 -12.34 -0.99
CA PRO A 73 17.73 -11.85 -0.09
C PRO A 73 18.12 -10.38 -0.33
N ARG A 74 17.81 -9.81 -1.49
CA ARG A 74 18.09 -8.41 -1.78
C ARG A 74 17.12 -7.53 -1.01
N GLN A 75 17.65 -6.78 -0.04
CA GLN A 75 16.83 -5.93 0.81
C GLN A 75 16.13 -4.82 0.01
N GLY A 76 14.81 -4.70 0.16
CA GLY A 76 13.97 -3.64 -0.40
C GLY A 76 12.62 -4.15 -0.88
N ILE A 77 11.57 -3.42 -0.56
CA ILE A 77 10.19 -3.83 -0.87
C ILE A 77 9.94 -4.03 -2.37
N SER A 78 10.62 -3.29 -3.23
CA SER A 78 10.52 -3.45 -4.69
C SER A 78 11.05 -4.82 -5.14
N TYR A 79 12.14 -5.31 -4.55
CA TYR A 79 12.66 -6.64 -4.87
C TYR A 79 11.69 -7.73 -4.43
N ALA A 80 11.14 -7.63 -3.21
CA ALA A 80 10.17 -8.58 -2.70
C ALA A 80 8.90 -8.64 -3.59
N ARG A 81 8.35 -7.47 -3.97
CA ARG A 81 7.17 -7.41 -4.82
C ARG A 81 7.43 -7.91 -6.24
N ASN A 82 8.61 -7.66 -6.78
CA ASN A 82 9.01 -8.23 -8.07
C ASN A 82 9.15 -9.76 -7.99
N ALA A 83 9.75 -10.29 -6.92
CA ALA A 83 9.83 -11.73 -6.68
C ALA A 83 8.42 -12.37 -6.58
N ILE A 84 7.43 -11.67 -6.02
CA ILE A 84 6.03 -12.10 -6.02
C ILE A 84 5.49 -12.17 -7.45
N ILE A 85 5.68 -11.11 -8.27
CA ILE A 85 5.20 -11.10 -9.66
C ILE A 85 5.82 -12.25 -10.46
N ASP A 86 7.13 -12.46 -10.30
CA ASP A 86 7.85 -13.52 -11.00
C ASP A 86 7.35 -14.89 -10.56
N ALA A 87 7.22 -15.12 -9.24
CA ALA A 87 6.71 -16.37 -8.69
C ALA A 87 5.28 -16.70 -9.14
N ALA A 88 4.37 -15.71 -9.10
CA ALA A 88 3.00 -15.90 -9.57
C ALA A 88 2.92 -16.17 -11.08
N THR A 89 3.82 -15.55 -11.86
CA THR A 89 3.93 -15.80 -13.31
C THR A 89 4.45 -17.22 -13.59
N GLU A 90 5.46 -17.69 -12.86
CA GLU A 90 6.00 -19.06 -12.95
C GLU A 90 4.92 -20.11 -12.62
N ASP A 91 4.08 -19.83 -11.62
CA ASP A 91 2.97 -20.70 -11.22
C ASP A 91 1.79 -20.66 -12.20
N GLY A 92 1.86 -19.82 -13.23
CA GLY A 92 0.85 -19.69 -14.28
C GLY A 92 -0.43 -19.02 -13.81
N ALA A 93 -0.34 -18.09 -12.87
CA ALA A 93 -1.49 -17.31 -12.43
C ALA A 93 -1.98 -16.34 -13.53
N ASP A 94 -3.30 -16.18 -13.63
CA ASP A 94 -3.94 -15.18 -14.50
C ASP A 94 -4.03 -13.83 -13.80
N TRP A 95 -4.31 -13.87 -12.49
CA TRP A 95 -4.43 -12.68 -11.64
C TRP A 95 -3.56 -12.78 -10.40
N LEU A 96 -3.05 -11.64 -9.96
CA LEU A 96 -2.25 -11.51 -8.75
C LEU A 96 -2.87 -10.49 -7.81
N ALA A 97 -3.27 -10.91 -6.61
CA ALA A 97 -3.74 -10.04 -5.54
C ALA A 97 -2.63 -9.83 -4.51
N PHE A 98 -2.33 -8.57 -4.20
CA PHE A 98 -1.38 -8.19 -3.15
C PHE A 98 -2.09 -7.75 -1.89
N ILE A 99 -1.47 -8.11 -0.75
CA ILE A 99 -1.83 -7.64 0.58
C ILE A 99 -0.52 -7.47 1.39
N ASP A 100 -0.46 -6.47 2.27
CA ASP A 100 0.70 -6.29 3.15
C ASP A 100 0.60 -7.23 4.38
N ASP A 101 1.74 -7.59 4.99
CA ASP A 101 1.82 -8.56 6.09
C ASP A 101 1.19 -8.08 7.40
N ASP A 102 0.92 -6.77 7.54
CA ASP A 102 0.26 -6.13 8.67
C ASP A 102 -1.24 -5.82 8.43
N GLU A 103 -1.82 -6.42 7.40
CA GLU A 103 -3.23 -6.25 7.04
C GLU A 103 -4.06 -7.51 7.32
N HIS A 104 -5.37 -7.32 7.47
CA HIS A 104 -6.35 -8.38 7.68
C HIS A 104 -7.49 -8.25 6.68
N VAL A 105 -7.93 -9.39 6.15
CA VAL A 105 -9.04 -9.45 5.19
C VAL A 105 -10.33 -9.94 5.81
N ARG A 106 -11.45 -9.51 5.22
CA ARG A 106 -12.74 -10.17 5.40
C ARG A 106 -12.86 -11.34 4.43
N HIS A 107 -13.71 -12.31 4.76
CA HIS A 107 -13.93 -13.49 3.91
C HIS A 107 -14.31 -13.14 2.46
N ASP A 108 -15.06 -12.06 2.23
CA ASP A 108 -15.57 -11.63 0.92
C ASP A 108 -14.60 -10.71 0.14
N TRP A 109 -13.44 -10.36 0.72
CA TRP A 109 -12.48 -9.41 0.18
C TRP A 109 -12.06 -9.71 -1.26
N LEU A 110 -11.50 -10.90 -1.50
CA LEU A 110 -10.97 -11.27 -2.80
C LEU A 110 -12.06 -11.34 -3.87
N ARG A 111 -13.23 -11.88 -3.49
CA ARG A 111 -14.39 -11.97 -4.36
C ARG A 111 -14.85 -10.58 -4.80
N LEU A 112 -14.93 -9.62 -3.87
CA LEU A 112 -15.30 -8.23 -4.18
C LEU A 112 -14.26 -7.53 -5.04
N LEU A 113 -12.97 -7.70 -4.71
CA LEU A 113 -11.88 -7.04 -5.42
C LEU A 113 -11.80 -7.52 -6.87
N TRP A 114 -11.85 -8.83 -7.10
CA TRP A 114 -11.81 -9.41 -8.43
C TRP A 114 -13.09 -9.11 -9.25
N ALA A 115 -14.26 -9.21 -8.64
CA ALA A 115 -15.52 -8.83 -9.31
C ALA A 115 -15.48 -7.36 -9.74
N GLY A 116 -15.08 -6.45 -8.85
CA GLY A 116 -14.98 -5.03 -9.20
C GLY A 116 -13.94 -4.73 -10.28
N ALA A 117 -12.83 -5.46 -10.34
CA ALA A 117 -11.87 -5.36 -11.44
C ALA A 117 -12.51 -5.79 -12.78
N LYS A 118 -13.22 -6.91 -12.80
CA LYS A 118 -13.90 -7.41 -14.00
C LYS A 118 -15.02 -6.49 -14.46
N ASP A 119 -15.86 -6.02 -13.54
CA ASP A 119 -17.00 -5.14 -13.84
C ASP A 119 -16.53 -3.80 -14.45
N ALA A 120 -15.36 -3.31 -14.00
CA ALA A 120 -14.73 -2.12 -14.55
C ALA A 120 -13.86 -2.38 -15.79
N ASN A 121 -13.75 -3.64 -16.25
CA ASN A 121 -12.79 -4.06 -17.28
C ASN A 121 -11.38 -3.54 -17.01
N ALA A 122 -10.95 -3.57 -15.76
CA ALA A 122 -9.68 -3.03 -15.29
C ALA A 122 -8.60 -4.11 -15.21
N GLN A 123 -7.37 -3.75 -15.61
CA GLN A 123 -6.20 -4.59 -15.47
C GLN A 123 -5.49 -4.38 -14.13
N LEU A 124 -5.81 -3.30 -13.43
CA LEU A 124 -5.31 -3.03 -12.08
C LEU A 124 -6.43 -2.43 -11.24
N ALA A 125 -6.82 -3.08 -10.16
CA ALA A 125 -7.84 -2.56 -9.27
C ALA A 125 -7.34 -2.56 -7.82
N GLY A 126 -7.74 -1.57 -7.05
CA GLY A 126 -7.40 -1.47 -5.63
C GLY A 126 -8.60 -1.21 -4.75
N GLY A 127 -8.48 -1.53 -3.48
CA GLY A 127 -9.47 -1.28 -2.44
C GLY A 127 -8.94 -0.45 -1.26
N PRO A 128 -9.83 -0.04 -0.34
CA PRO A 128 -9.46 0.68 0.86
C PRO A 128 -8.59 -0.15 1.82
N VAL A 129 -7.58 0.51 2.39
CA VAL A 129 -6.91 0.09 3.62
C VAL A 129 -7.44 0.99 4.74
N VAL A 130 -8.05 0.38 5.76
CA VAL A 130 -8.68 1.09 6.88
C VAL A 130 -7.85 0.87 8.14
N PRO A 131 -7.26 1.95 8.70
CA PRO A 131 -6.50 1.83 9.94
C PRO A 131 -7.44 1.46 11.09
N VAL A 132 -7.00 0.53 11.96
CA VAL A 132 -7.71 0.13 13.17
C VAL A 132 -6.81 0.25 14.39
N ALA A 133 -7.42 0.25 15.58
CA ALA A 133 -6.70 0.29 16.84
C ALA A 133 -5.83 -0.96 17.04
N PRO A 134 -4.68 -0.83 17.71
CA PRO A 134 -3.92 -1.99 18.14
C PRO A 134 -4.73 -2.85 19.13
N ALA A 135 -4.51 -4.16 19.09
CA ALA A 135 -5.26 -5.14 19.90
C ALA A 135 -5.27 -4.81 21.41
N MET A 136 -4.20 -4.23 21.93
CA MET A 136 -4.09 -3.79 23.32
C MET A 136 -4.81 -2.45 23.63
N GLY A 137 -5.55 -1.90 22.66
CA GLY A 137 -6.24 -0.62 22.77
C GLY A 137 -5.32 0.61 22.67
N CYS A 138 -5.91 1.79 22.76
CA CYS A 138 -5.25 3.09 22.65
C CYS A 138 -5.42 3.91 23.93
N SER A 139 -4.41 4.69 24.30
CA SER A 139 -4.59 5.83 25.22
C SER A 139 -5.44 6.93 24.56
N GLU A 140 -5.86 7.93 25.33
CA GLU A 140 -6.66 9.05 24.80
C GLU A 140 -5.98 9.78 23.65
N ASN A 141 -4.69 10.10 23.79
CA ASN A 141 -3.92 10.77 22.73
C ASN A 141 -3.74 9.89 21.48
N GLU A 142 -3.52 8.58 21.67
CA GLU A 142 -3.41 7.63 20.55
C GLU A 142 -4.74 7.50 19.81
N THR A 143 -5.87 7.49 20.54
CA THR A 143 -7.22 7.46 19.97
C THR A 143 -7.48 8.67 19.07
N GLU A 144 -7.05 9.86 19.47
CA GLU A 144 -7.16 11.07 18.64
C GLU A 144 -6.36 10.97 17.34
N VAL A 145 -5.15 10.42 17.41
CA VAL A 145 -4.31 10.21 16.23
C VAL A 145 -4.90 9.13 15.32
N LEU A 146 -5.43 8.05 15.91
CA LEU A 146 -6.13 7.02 15.15
C LEU A 146 -7.33 7.58 14.39
N ALA A 147 -8.20 8.36 15.07
CA ALA A 147 -9.33 9.03 14.45
C ALA A 147 -8.90 9.98 13.30
N TYR A 148 -7.73 10.61 13.43
CA TYR A 148 -7.15 11.36 12.33
C TYR A 148 -6.80 10.47 11.13
N TYR A 149 -6.19 9.28 11.35
CA TYR A 149 -5.87 8.34 10.27
C TYR A 149 -7.12 7.77 9.60
N GLU A 150 -8.11 7.36 10.38
CA GLU A 150 -9.40 6.86 9.87
C GLU A 150 -10.08 7.89 8.96
N ARG A 151 -10.16 9.15 9.43
CA ARG A 151 -10.74 10.24 8.64
C ARG A 151 -9.91 10.55 7.39
N ALA A 152 -8.59 10.50 7.49
CA ALA A 152 -7.70 10.71 6.35
C ALA A 152 -7.85 9.60 5.29
N ALA A 153 -7.97 8.34 5.71
CA ALA A 153 -8.25 7.20 4.85
C ALA A 153 -9.60 7.35 4.15
N LYS A 154 -10.68 7.67 4.91
CA LYS A 154 -12.01 7.92 4.34
C LYS A 154 -11.99 9.01 3.27
N VAL A 155 -11.35 10.14 3.53
CA VAL A 155 -11.22 11.24 2.54
C VAL A 155 -10.40 10.81 1.32
N SER A 156 -9.35 10.01 1.51
CA SER A 156 -8.56 9.47 0.40
C SER A 156 -9.39 8.55 -0.49
N ASN A 157 -10.14 7.64 0.10
CA ASN A 157 -11.00 6.69 -0.61
C ASN A 157 -12.07 7.41 -1.43
N MET A 158 -12.80 8.36 -0.83
CA MET A 158 -13.78 9.19 -1.55
C MET A 158 -13.16 9.94 -2.75
N ARG A 159 -11.92 10.42 -2.61
CA ARG A 159 -11.22 11.10 -3.72
C ARG A 159 -10.90 10.15 -4.87
N LYS A 160 -10.52 8.91 -4.57
CA LYS A 160 -10.26 7.90 -5.60
C LYS A 160 -11.54 7.50 -6.33
N GLU A 161 -12.65 7.31 -5.62
CA GLU A 161 -13.97 7.06 -6.21
C GLU A 161 -14.39 8.20 -7.16
N VAL A 162 -14.28 9.47 -6.70
CA VAL A 162 -14.56 10.64 -7.53
C VAL A 162 -13.60 10.74 -8.71
N ALA A 163 -12.33 10.43 -8.54
CA ALA A 163 -11.36 10.45 -9.63
C ALA A 163 -11.70 9.40 -10.68
N MET A 164 -12.00 8.16 -10.27
CA MET A 164 -12.41 7.08 -11.16
C MET A 164 -13.67 7.47 -11.97
N THR A 165 -14.73 7.90 -11.30
CA THR A 165 -15.99 8.28 -11.98
C THR A 165 -15.87 9.50 -12.88
N SER A 166 -14.87 10.36 -12.62
CA SER A 166 -14.58 11.54 -13.46
C SER A 166 -13.51 11.30 -14.53
N GLY A 167 -13.07 10.07 -14.73
CA GLY A 167 -12.00 9.71 -15.68
C GLY A 167 -10.64 10.34 -15.33
N ARG A 168 -10.45 10.79 -14.08
CA ARG A 168 -9.18 11.36 -13.62
C ARG A 168 -8.29 10.27 -13.05
N ARG A 169 -6.98 10.40 -13.28
CA ARG A 169 -5.99 9.49 -12.71
C ARG A 169 -6.00 9.51 -11.18
N PHE A 170 -5.83 8.35 -10.58
CA PHE A 170 -5.55 8.15 -9.17
C PHE A 170 -4.45 7.11 -9.00
N ASP A 171 -3.80 7.09 -7.85
CA ASP A 171 -2.75 6.12 -7.55
C ASP A 171 -3.34 5.00 -6.68
N ILE A 172 -2.98 3.75 -6.95
CA ILE A 172 -3.35 2.56 -6.18
C ILE A 172 -2.16 2.15 -5.32
N GLY A 173 -2.36 2.01 -4.01
CA GLY A 173 -1.33 1.51 -3.10
C GLY A 173 -1.22 -0.01 -3.15
N ALA A 174 -0.05 -0.55 -2.87
CA ALA A 174 0.24 -1.98 -3.05
C ALA A 174 -0.26 -2.90 -1.91
N GLY A 175 -0.77 -2.35 -0.80
CA GLY A 175 -1.30 -3.16 0.30
C GLY A 175 -2.65 -3.81 -0.01
N ASN A 176 -3.43 -3.29 -0.94
CA ASN A 176 -4.74 -3.86 -1.29
C ASN A 176 -5.04 -3.64 -2.78
N TRP A 177 -4.57 -4.55 -3.63
CA TRP A 177 -4.86 -4.48 -5.05
C TRP A 177 -4.82 -5.86 -5.73
N ILE A 178 -5.42 -5.92 -6.95
CA ILE A 178 -5.38 -7.07 -7.83
C ILE A 178 -5.01 -6.62 -9.23
N ALA A 179 -4.20 -7.40 -9.94
CA ALA A 179 -3.74 -7.11 -11.28
C ALA A 179 -3.89 -8.32 -12.21
N ASP A 180 -4.23 -8.07 -13.47
CA ASP A 180 -4.10 -9.01 -14.58
C ASP A 180 -2.60 -9.20 -14.89
N LEU A 181 -2.07 -10.39 -14.64
CA LEU A 181 -0.65 -10.69 -14.83
C LEU A 181 -0.23 -10.66 -16.29
N SER A 182 -1.14 -10.96 -17.22
CA SER A 182 -0.82 -10.87 -18.64
C SER A 182 -0.54 -9.42 -19.05
N ALA A 183 -1.37 -8.48 -18.57
CA ALA A 183 -1.19 -7.05 -18.82
C ALA A 183 0.10 -6.51 -18.15
N ILE A 184 0.38 -6.95 -16.92
CA ILE A 184 1.62 -6.59 -16.20
C ILE A 184 2.86 -7.06 -16.97
N ASN A 185 2.86 -8.31 -17.46
CA ASN A 185 4.01 -8.89 -18.17
C ASN A 185 4.17 -8.31 -19.58
N VAL A 186 3.09 -8.12 -20.34
CA VAL A 186 3.13 -7.47 -21.66
C VAL A 186 3.65 -6.03 -21.54
N GLY A 187 3.21 -5.30 -20.51
CA GLY A 187 3.71 -3.96 -20.21
C GLY A 187 5.11 -3.91 -19.61
N ASN A 188 5.74 -5.07 -19.37
CA ASN A 188 7.02 -5.19 -18.63
C ASN A 188 7.04 -4.36 -17.35
N LEU A 189 5.91 -4.34 -16.62
CA LEU A 189 5.75 -3.56 -15.41
C LEU A 189 6.39 -4.30 -14.23
N ARG A 190 7.32 -3.64 -13.57
CA ARG A 190 8.00 -4.10 -12.35
C ARG A 190 8.13 -2.93 -11.39
N PHE A 191 8.16 -3.22 -10.09
CA PHE A 191 8.48 -2.21 -9.09
C PHE A 191 9.92 -1.75 -9.26
N ASP A 192 10.15 -0.43 -9.29
CA ASP A 192 11.48 0.12 -9.49
C ASP A 192 12.32 -0.03 -8.21
N PRO A 193 13.48 -0.72 -8.28
CA PRO A 193 14.36 -0.93 -7.14
C PRO A 193 14.87 0.36 -6.48
N ASP A 194 14.96 1.46 -7.21
CA ASP A 194 15.43 2.76 -6.69
C ASP A 194 14.48 3.30 -5.59
N PHE A 195 13.23 2.85 -5.57
CA PHE A 195 12.26 3.16 -4.51
C PHE A 195 12.20 2.11 -3.39
N GLY A 196 12.93 1.01 -3.50
CA GLY A 196 12.81 -0.13 -2.60
C GLY A 196 13.11 0.15 -1.13
N LEU A 197 13.92 1.16 -0.83
CA LEU A 197 14.24 1.59 0.54
C LEU A 197 13.58 2.91 0.93
N SER A 198 13.17 3.74 -0.03
CA SER A 198 12.59 5.07 0.22
C SER A 198 11.07 5.06 0.32
N GLY A 199 10.42 4.05 -0.27
CA GLY A 199 8.97 3.99 -0.46
C GLY A 199 8.50 4.83 -1.65
N GLY A 200 7.25 4.64 -2.08
CA GLY A 200 6.65 5.29 -3.25
C GLY A 200 6.72 4.45 -4.53
N GLU A 201 7.24 3.23 -4.42
CA GLU A 201 7.29 2.23 -5.47
C GLU A 201 5.90 1.87 -6.02
N ASP A 202 4.90 1.88 -5.14
CA ASP A 202 3.48 1.67 -5.47
C ASP A 202 2.90 2.82 -6.29
N THR A 203 3.19 4.04 -5.89
CA THR A 203 2.78 5.25 -6.61
C THR A 203 3.44 5.31 -8.00
N ASP A 204 4.73 5.00 -8.08
CA ASP A 204 5.45 4.93 -9.36
C ASP A 204 4.89 3.81 -10.25
N PHE A 205 4.71 2.61 -9.71
CA PHE A 205 4.12 1.47 -10.42
C PHE A 205 2.74 1.80 -11.00
N SER A 206 1.84 2.32 -10.15
CA SER A 206 0.49 2.72 -10.56
C SER A 206 0.50 3.78 -11.67
N ARG A 207 1.43 4.73 -11.62
CA ARG A 207 1.62 5.75 -12.67
C ARG A 207 2.11 5.16 -13.98
N ARG A 208 3.09 4.25 -13.92
CA ARG A 208 3.59 3.57 -15.12
C ARG A 208 2.54 2.67 -15.73
N ALA A 209 1.77 1.96 -14.93
CA ALA A 209 0.62 1.17 -15.39
C ALA A 209 -0.38 2.05 -16.16
N TYR A 210 -0.79 3.20 -15.57
CA TYR A 210 -1.68 4.14 -16.26
C TYR A 210 -1.08 4.69 -17.56
N LYS A 211 0.21 5.07 -17.56
CA LYS A 211 0.90 5.53 -18.77
C LYS A 211 1.02 4.46 -19.86
N ALA A 212 1.12 3.19 -19.47
CA ALA A 212 1.13 2.05 -20.38
C ALA A 212 -0.28 1.71 -20.94
N GLY A 213 -1.31 2.47 -20.54
CA GLY A 213 -2.68 2.30 -21.05
C GLY A 213 -3.54 1.31 -20.27
N LEU A 214 -3.08 0.82 -19.10
CA LEU A 214 -3.89 -0.05 -18.26
C LEU A 214 -5.08 0.73 -17.68
N THR A 215 -6.25 0.12 -17.70
CA THR A 215 -7.44 0.62 -17.00
C THR A 215 -7.30 0.36 -15.51
N LEU A 216 -7.45 1.40 -14.70
CA LEU A 216 -7.40 1.34 -13.24
C LEU A 216 -8.81 1.43 -12.66
N ALA A 217 -9.12 0.59 -11.65
CA ALA A 217 -10.38 0.65 -10.92
C ALA A 217 -10.16 0.83 -9.41
N TRP A 218 -11.15 1.42 -8.75
CA TRP A 218 -11.23 1.51 -7.30
C TRP A 218 -12.47 0.76 -6.82
N VAL A 219 -12.28 -0.21 -5.92
CA VAL A 219 -13.33 -1.10 -5.40
C VAL A 219 -13.57 -0.79 -3.92
N PRO A 220 -14.48 0.14 -3.58
CA PRO A 220 -14.67 0.64 -2.22
C PRO A 220 -15.09 -0.43 -1.21
N GLN A 221 -15.69 -1.52 -1.68
CA GLN A 221 -16.21 -2.61 -0.84
C GLN A 221 -15.13 -3.64 -0.47
N ALA A 222 -14.04 -3.73 -1.25
CA ALA A 222 -12.93 -4.65 -1.00
C ALA A 222 -11.98 -4.08 0.07
N ILE A 223 -12.47 -4.03 1.30
CA ILE A 223 -11.78 -3.41 2.45
C ILE A 223 -10.83 -4.40 3.08
N VAL A 224 -9.61 -3.95 3.35
CA VAL A 224 -8.68 -4.56 4.31
C VAL A 224 -8.48 -3.64 5.51
N THR A 225 -8.11 -4.18 6.66
CA THR A 225 -7.79 -3.40 7.86
C THR A 225 -6.31 -3.52 8.18
N GLU A 226 -5.68 -2.41 8.57
CA GLU A 226 -4.28 -2.34 9.04
C GLU A 226 -4.28 -1.96 10.52
N GLU A 227 -3.70 -2.80 11.38
CA GLU A 227 -3.50 -2.44 12.77
C GLU A 227 -2.38 -1.40 12.87
N VAL A 228 -2.71 -0.21 13.39
CA VAL A 228 -1.74 0.87 13.49
C VAL A 228 -0.80 0.63 14.66
N ALA A 229 0.46 0.33 14.38
CA ALA A 229 1.48 0.17 15.42
C ALA A 229 1.55 1.41 16.34
N ARG A 230 1.64 1.19 17.66
CA ARG A 230 1.67 2.29 18.67
C ARG A 230 2.69 3.37 18.38
N ALA A 231 3.87 2.99 17.89
CA ALA A 231 4.91 3.95 17.50
C ALA A 231 4.46 4.94 16.42
N ARG A 232 3.43 4.57 15.64
CA ARG A 232 2.85 5.42 14.60
C ARG A 232 1.71 6.33 15.12
N LEU A 233 1.21 6.09 16.34
CA LEU A 233 0.10 6.83 16.95
C LEU A 233 0.60 8.09 17.69
N SER A 234 1.35 8.94 17.00
CA SER A 234 1.83 10.21 17.54
C SER A 234 1.81 11.33 16.50
N THR A 235 1.66 12.57 16.96
CA THR A 235 1.76 13.76 16.09
C THR A 235 3.15 13.87 15.46
N ALA A 236 4.20 13.49 16.20
CA ALA A 236 5.57 13.47 15.69
C ALA A 236 5.69 12.53 14.47
N TYR A 237 5.12 11.34 14.56
CA TYR A 237 5.12 10.39 13.45
C TYR A 237 4.32 10.90 12.24
N ILE A 238 3.20 11.62 12.46
CA ILE A 238 2.46 12.26 11.36
C ILE A 238 3.36 13.22 10.58
N VAL A 239 4.14 14.04 11.28
CA VAL A 239 5.10 14.99 10.66
C VAL A 239 6.18 14.24 9.90
N GLU A 240 6.83 13.26 10.54
CA GLU A 240 7.91 12.47 9.96
C GLU A 240 7.45 11.71 8.72
N ARG A 241 6.30 11.01 8.80
CA ARG A 241 5.70 10.31 7.67
C ARG A 241 5.40 11.26 6.51
N ALA A 242 4.83 12.43 6.81
CA ALA A 242 4.52 13.42 5.78
C ALA A 242 5.80 13.98 5.12
N ARG A 243 6.83 14.26 5.92
CA ARG A 243 8.15 14.68 5.44
C ARG A 243 8.75 13.65 4.50
N ALA A 244 8.83 12.40 4.94
CA ALA A 244 9.41 11.30 4.19
C ALA A 244 8.70 11.04 2.86
N GLN A 245 7.36 10.91 2.89
CA GLN A 245 6.56 10.72 1.67
C GLN A 245 6.70 11.89 0.69
N THR A 246 6.92 13.10 1.20
CA THR A 246 7.07 14.28 0.36
C THR A 246 8.43 14.33 -0.31
N ILE A 247 9.51 13.93 0.38
CA ILE A 247 10.85 13.80 -0.22
C ILE A 247 10.78 12.84 -1.42
N THR A 248 10.22 11.64 -1.23
CA THR A 248 10.08 10.65 -2.32
C THR A 248 9.24 11.18 -3.49
N LYS A 249 8.07 11.78 -3.20
CA LYS A 249 7.23 12.38 -4.26
C LYS A 249 7.96 13.49 -5.02
N PHE A 250 8.74 14.29 -4.32
CA PHE A 250 9.53 15.35 -4.95
C PHE A 250 10.62 14.76 -5.84
N GLN A 251 11.29 13.69 -5.45
CA GLN A 251 12.28 12.99 -6.27
C GLN A 251 11.65 12.46 -7.56
N ILE A 252 10.48 11.82 -7.48
CA ILE A 252 9.73 11.36 -8.66
C ILE A 252 9.41 12.54 -9.61
N MET A 253 8.92 13.65 -9.04
CA MET A 253 8.62 14.86 -9.84
C MET A 253 9.88 15.49 -10.46
N MET A 254 11.00 15.45 -9.75
CA MET A 254 12.29 15.92 -10.25
C MET A 254 12.79 15.09 -11.44
N ALA A 255 12.58 13.77 -11.42
CA ALA A 255 12.93 12.89 -12.55
C ALA A 255 12.05 13.19 -13.78
N GLU A 256 10.76 13.51 -13.58
CA GLU A 256 9.83 13.81 -14.68
C GLU A 256 10.02 15.24 -15.25
N SER A 257 10.14 16.26 -14.40
CA SER A 257 10.18 17.68 -14.83
C SER A 257 10.86 18.58 -13.78
N PRO A 258 12.20 18.67 -13.80
CA PRO A 258 12.98 19.36 -12.77
C PRO A 258 12.58 20.82 -12.51
N LYS A 259 12.37 21.60 -13.57
CA LYS A 259 12.04 23.03 -13.45
C LYS A 259 10.67 23.24 -12.78
N THR A 260 9.66 22.51 -13.26
CA THR A 260 8.30 22.59 -12.73
C THR A 260 8.24 22.07 -11.29
N ALA A 261 8.96 21.01 -10.96
CA ALA A 261 9.05 20.46 -9.61
C ALA A 261 9.60 21.48 -8.61
N LYS A 262 10.68 22.18 -8.95
CA LYS A 262 11.29 23.21 -8.08
C LYS A 262 10.35 24.41 -7.86
N ILE A 263 9.73 24.93 -8.91
CA ILE A 263 8.80 26.08 -8.81
C ILE A 263 7.59 25.71 -7.93
N ASN A 264 6.99 24.54 -8.19
CA ASN A 264 5.87 24.04 -7.41
C ASN A 264 6.24 23.79 -5.95
N ALA A 265 7.46 23.29 -5.68
CA ALA A 265 7.94 23.07 -4.32
C ALA A 265 8.01 24.37 -3.53
N LEU A 266 8.58 25.44 -4.08
CA LEU A 266 8.68 26.74 -3.43
C LEU A 266 7.30 27.32 -3.09
N ALA A 267 6.36 27.29 -4.04
CA ALA A 267 4.98 27.74 -3.80
C ALA A 267 4.29 26.90 -2.72
N GLN A 268 4.50 25.57 -2.73
CA GLN A 268 3.91 24.66 -1.75
C GLN A 268 4.53 24.82 -0.36
N ILE A 269 5.83 25.09 -0.22
CA ILE A 269 6.48 25.33 1.07
C ILE A 269 5.77 26.49 1.80
N LEU A 270 5.58 27.60 1.10
CA LEU A 270 4.91 28.78 1.67
C LEU A 270 3.45 28.45 2.03
N SER A 271 2.69 27.91 1.10
CA SER A 271 1.26 27.62 1.30
C SER A 271 1.02 26.54 2.37
N LYS A 272 1.82 25.48 2.40
CA LYS A 272 1.71 24.42 3.42
C LYS A 272 2.21 24.88 4.79
N GLY A 273 3.26 25.68 4.84
CA GLY A 273 3.74 26.32 6.07
C GLY A 273 2.66 27.21 6.68
N ALA A 274 2.16 28.19 5.95
CA ALA A 274 1.11 29.10 6.41
C ALA A 274 -0.20 28.37 6.78
N SER A 275 -0.69 27.49 5.92
CA SER A 275 -1.91 26.72 6.21
C SER A 275 -1.72 25.75 7.39
N GLY A 276 -0.53 25.23 7.59
CA GLY A 276 -0.18 24.39 8.73
C GLY A 276 -0.32 25.15 10.05
N LEU A 277 0.33 26.30 10.14
CA LEU A 277 0.26 27.17 11.32
C LEU A 277 -1.16 27.65 11.63
N LEU A 278 -1.90 28.09 10.61
CA LEU A 278 -3.30 28.50 10.76
C LEU A 278 -4.19 27.37 11.29
N ARG A 279 -4.02 26.14 10.81
CA ARG A 279 -4.77 24.96 11.29
C ARG A 279 -4.43 24.59 12.72
N ILE A 280 -3.15 24.70 13.10
CA ILE A 280 -2.72 24.47 14.47
C ILE A 280 -3.30 25.56 15.39
N ALA A 281 -3.22 26.83 15.01
CA ALA A 281 -3.78 27.92 15.81
C ALA A 281 -5.32 27.87 15.96
N SER A 282 -6.01 27.39 14.92
CA SER A 282 -7.48 27.32 14.89
C SER A 282 -8.05 26.01 15.45
N TRP A 283 -7.24 25.11 16.01
CA TRP A 283 -7.73 23.81 16.50
C TRP A 283 -8.81 23.90 17.58
N PRO A 284 -8.86 24.93 18.48
CA PRO A 284 -9.94 24.99 19.46
C PRO A 284 -11.32 25.16 18.81
N ILE A 285 -11.39 25.73 17.60
CA ILE A 285 -12.62 25.94 16.84
C ILE A 285 -12.93 24.74 15.93
N PHE A 286 -11.92 24.20 15.25
CA PHE A 286 -12.07 23.17 14.21
C PHE A 286 -11.70 21.76 14.66
N GLY A 287 -11.36 21.57 15.94
CA GLY A 287 -11.08 20.29 16.58
C GLY A 287 -9.73 19.67 16.23
N ARG A 288 -9.44 18.56 16.89
CA ARG A 288 -8.15 17.82 16.84
C ARG A 288 -7.76 17.36 15.43
N TYR A 289 -8.72 17.07 14.57
CA TYR A 289 -8.43 16.72 13.16
C TYR A 289 -7.74 17.88 12.42
N SER A 290 -8.16 19.12 12.65
CA SER A 290 -7.49 20.30 12.08
C SER A 290 -6.06 20.45 12.59
N TYR A 291 -5.85 20.21 13.88
CA TYR A 291 -4.54 20.20 14.53
C TYR A 291 -3.57 19.23 13.85
N HIS A 292 -3.92 17.96 13.75
CA HIS A 292 -3.07 16.95 13.11
C HIS A 292 -2.85 17.22 11.62
N ARG A 293 -3.87 17.74 10.90
CA ARG A 293 -3.69 18.22 9.52
C ARG A 293 -2.71 19.37 9.40
N GLY A 294 -2.68 20.26 10.40
CA GLY A 294 -1.72 21.35 10.49
C GLY A 294 -0.29 20.80 10.55
N TYR A 295 -0.03 19.90 11.49
CA TYR A 295 1.27 19.24 11.63
C TYR A 295 1.68 18.46 10.39
N ARG A 296 0.76 17.73 9.77
CA ARG A 296 1.03 17.08 8.49
C ARG A 296 1.43 18.08 7.40
N SER A 297 0.79 19.25 7.35
CA SER A 297 1.14 20.31 6.39
C SER A 297 2.56 20.84 6.62
N LEU A 298 2.96 21.01 7.88
CA LEU A 298 4.34 21.37 8.23
C LEU A 298 5.34 20.30 7.81
N GLY A 299 5.03 19.01 8.04
CA GLY A 299 5.82 17.89 7.56
C GLY A 299 6.00 17.88 6.03
N ILE A 300 4.95 18.22 5.27
CA ILE A 300 5.04 18.39 3.82
C ILE A 300 6.00 19.55 3.46
N ALA A 301 5.88 20.70 4.09
CA ALA A 301 6.78 21.83 3.84
C ALA A 301 8.24 21.49 4.15
N GLN A 302 8.49 20.80 5.27
CA GLN A 302 9.83 20.31 5.63
C GLN A 302 10.36 19.29 4.62
N GLY A 303 9.52 18.37 4.12
CA GLY A 303 9.89 17.38 3.11
C GLY A 303 10.28 18.01 1.78
N LEU A 304 9.54 19.02 1.31
CA LEU A 304 9.89 19.77 0.10
C LEU A 304 11.21 20.53 0.28
N LEU A 305 11.42 21.14 1.43
CA LEU A 305 12.68 21.84 1.73
C LEU A 305 13.86 20.89 1.76
N ALA A 306 13.70 19.72 2.39
CA ALA A 306 14.69 18.65 2.42
C ALA A 306 15.00 18.14 1.00
N GLY A 307 13.98 17.88 0.19
CA GLY A 307 14.13 17.46 -1.20
C GLY A 307 14.87 18.49 -2.07
N LEU A 308 14.59 19.79 -1.89
CA LEU A 308 15.33 20.86 -2.57
C LEU A 308 16.81 20.93 -2.18
N ARG A 309 17.16 20.47 -0.96
CA ARG A 309 18.55 20.34 -0.48
C ARG A 309 19.23 19.06 -0.96
N GLY A 310 18.52 18.19 -1.68
CA GLY A 310 19.05 16.92 -2.16
C GLY A 310 19.06 15.81 -1.09
N GLU A 311 18.31 15.96 0.02
CA GLU A 311 18.21 14.91 1.03
C GLU A 311 17.43 13.72 0.44
N SER A 312 17.92 12.50 0.73
CA SER A 312 17.23 11.24 0.46
C SER A 312 16.83 10.59 1.78
N GLN A 313 15.84 9.70 1.75
CA GLN A 313 15.40 8.99 2.95
C GLN A 313 15.26 7.50 2.67
N ALA A 314 15.89 6.68 3.51
CA ALA A 314 15.73 5.23 3.53
C ALA A 314 14.74 4.85 4.66
N ARG A 315 13.54 4.38 4.29
CA ARG A 315 12.45 4.02 5.22
C ARG A 315 12.51 2.57 5.67
N TYR A 316 12.90 1.68 4.78
CA TYR A 316 12.84 0.22 4.98
C TYR A 316 14.14 -0.35 5.54
N THR A 317 15.00 0.50 6.12
CA THR A 317 16.22 0.04 6.82
C THR A 317 15.92 -0.54 8.20
N GLN A 318 14.84 -0.11 8.85
CA GLN A 318 14.40 -0.63 10.15
C GLN A 318 13.03 -1.31 10.02
N VAL A 319 12.93 -2.50 10.59
CA VAL A 319 11.67 -3.22 10.74
C VAL A 319 10.91 -2.60 11.92
N THR A 320 9.64 -2.27 11.71
CA THR A 320 8.76 -1.77 12.78
C THR A 320 7.58 -2.70 12.94
N GLY A 321 7.38 -3.17 14.14
CA GLY A 321 6.28 -4.06 14.50
C GLY A 321 6.67 -5.53 14.36
N ASP A 322 6.55 -6.25 15.44
CA ASP A 322 6.28 -7.68 15.62
C ASP A 322 5.86 -7.94 17.07
#